data_13f3e9af81be9faecadd0d70d9bcbd9a
#
_entry.id   13f3e9af81be9faecadd0d70d9bcbd9a
#
_cell.length_a   1.000
_cell.length_b   1.000
_cell.length_c   1.000
_cell.angle_alpha   90.00
_cell.angle_beta   90.00
_cell.angle_gamma   90.00
#
_symmetry.space_group_name_H-M   'P 1'
#
loop_
_entity.id
_entity.type
_entity.pdbx_description
1 polymer ?
#
loop_
_entity_poly.entity_id
_entity_poly.type
_entity_poly.pdbx_seq_one_letter_code
_entity_poly.pdbx_strand_id
1 'polypeptide(L)'
;MRDQYTYDYAIVRVVPKVEREEFVNVGVIVSCSTTGFLAARIELDEQRLLALDSTLDVESIRAHLATIPTICMGGEQGGPIGQLSQRERFHWLIAPRSTVIQTSPAHTGSCTEPAVVLEHLLDTMVRPRSDEVETT
;
A
#
# COMPACT_ATOMS: atom_id res chain seq x y z
N MET A 1 31.02 1.07 -5.69
CA MET A 1 29.75 1.38 -6.38
C MET A 1 28.62 0.53 -5.81
N ARG A 2 27.52 1.14 -5.48
CA ARG A 2 26.37 0.39 -4.95
C ARG A 2 25.62 -0.30 -6.07
N ASP A 3 25.13 -1.51 -5.77
CA ASP A 3 24.29 -2.25 -6.72
C ASP A 3 22.94 -1.60 -6.86
N GLN A 4 22.40 -1.65 -8.07
CA GLN A 4 21.03 -1.21 -8.35
C GLN A 4 20.13 -2.44 -8.40
N TYR A 5 18.97 -2.33 -7.78
CA TYR A 5 17.95 -3.40 -7.76
C TYR A 5 16.68 -2.90 -8.40
N THR A 6 16.03 -3.79 -9.13
CA THR A 6 14.69 -3.51 -9.66
C THR A 6 13.67 -3.84 -8.59
N TYR A 7 12.73 -2.93 -8.37
CA TYR A 7 11.62 -3.17 -7.46
C TYR A 7 10.30 -2.88 -8.15
N ASP A 8 9.23 -3.48 -7.62
CA ASP A 8 7.86 -3.16 -8.02
C ASP A 8 7.15 -2.55 -6.82
N TYR A 9 6.20 -1.65 -7.10
CA TYR A 9 5.39 -1.10 -6.03
C TYR A 9 3.95 -0.90 -6.50
N ALA A 10 3.04 -0.86 -5.53
CA ALA A 10 1.64 -0.52 -5.76
C ALA A 10 1.15 0.37 -4.62
N ILE A 11 0.21 1.24 -4.93
CA ILE A 11 -0.40 2.12 -3.95
C ILE A 11 -1.67 1.45 -3.44
N VAL A 12 -1.82 1.35 -2.12
CA VAL A 12 -3.04 0.85 -1.49
C VAL A 12 -4.00 2.02 -1.34
N ARG A 13 -5.24 1.82 -1.72
CA ARG A 13 -6.25 2.86 -1.69
C ARG A 13 -7.57 2.36 -1.14
N VAL A 14 -8.33 3.27 -0.52
CA VAL A 14 -9.70 3.02 -0.11
C VAL A 14 -10.61 3.73 -1.09
N VAL A 15 -11.56 2.96 -1.67
CA VAL A 15 -12.53 3.43 -2.66
C VAL A 15 -13.91 3.34 -2.02
N PRO A 16 -14.42 4.41 -1.41
CA PRO A 16 -15.68 4.33 -0.66
C PRO A 16 -16.88 3.90 -1.50
N LYS A 17 -16.98 4.45 -2.70
CA LYS A 17 -18.03 4.10 -3.66
C LYS A 17 -17.37 3.83 -5.01
N VAL A 18 -17.35 2.57 -5.39
CA VAL A 18 -16.64 2.12 -6.59
C VAL A 18 -17.13 2.84 -7.84
N GLU A 19 -18.42 3.08 -7.92
CA GLU A 19 -19.05 3.73 -9.07
C GLU A 19 -18.64 5.19 -9.25
N ARG A 20 -18.16 5.85 -8.20
CA ARG A 20 -17.69 7.24 -8.28
C ARG A 20 -16.23 7.36 -8.65
N GLU A 21 -15.50 6.27 -8.57
CA GLU A 21 -14.05 6.23 -8.86
C GLU A 21 -13.21 7.21 -8.02
N GLU A 22 -13.75 7.65 -6.89
CA GLU A 22 -13.01 8.47 -5.93
C GLU A 22 -12.27 7.57 -4.96
N PHE A 23 -11.06 7.94 -4.56
CA PHE A 23 -10.31 7.15 -3.60
C PHE A 23 -9.32 8.00 -2.80
N VAL A 24 -8.88 7.43 -1.68
CA VAL A 24 -7.81 8.00 -0.86
C VAL A 24 -6.68 6.99 -0.82
N ASN A 25 -5.46 7.44 -1.09
CA ASN A 25 -4.26 6.61 -0.95
C ASN A 25 -3.96 6.46 0.54
N VAL A 26 -3.77 5.22 0.98
CA VAL A 26 -3.59 4.92 2.41
C VAL A 26 -2.36 4.07 2.69
N GLY A 27 -1.64 3.64 1.66
CA GLY A 27 -0.47 2.82 1.89
C GLY A 27 0.30 2.53 0.62
N VAL A 28 1.44 1.87 0.80
CA VAL A 28 2.33 1.48 -0.29
C VAL A 28 2.85 0.07 0.00
N ILE A 29 2.94 -0.73 -1.05
CA ILE A 29 3.56 -2.06 -1.02
C ILE A 29 4.78 -1.99 -1.93
N VAL A 30 5.96 -2.43 -1.44
CA VAL A 30 7.19 -2.51 -2.23
C VAL A 30 7.71 -3.94 -2.21
N SER A 31 8.03 -4.46 -3.39
CA SER A 31 8.61 -5.78 -3.56
C SER A 31 9.91 -5.69 -4.35
N CYS A 32 10.99 -6.19 -3.76
CA CYS A 32 12.28 -6.30 -4.43
C CYS A 32 12.74 -7.75 -4.30
N SER A 33 12.53 -8.54 -5.36
CA SER A 33 12.77 -9.99 -5.32
C SER A 33 14.23 -10.32 -5.06
N THR A 34 15.15 -9.55 -5.65
CA THR A 34 16.58 -9.81 -5.54
C THR A 34 17.08 -9.77 -4.08
N THR A 35 16.53 -8.84 -3.29
CA THR A 35 16.96 -8.68 -1.88
C THR A 35 16.05 -9.42 -0.91
N GLY A 36 14.96 -10.03 -1.39
CA GLY A 36 13.98 -10.68 -0.54
C GLY A 36 13.10 -9.70 0.22
N PHE A 37 13.04 -8.46 -0.21
CA PHE A 37 12.26 -7.41 0.47
C PHE A 37 10.82 -7.41 -0.03
N LEU A 38 9.87 -7.57 0.88
CA LEU A 38 8.45 -7.35 0.60
C LEU A 38 7.87 -6.73 1.87
N ALA A 39 7.44 -5.48 1.76
CA ALA A 39 6.89 -4.76 2.91
C ALA A 39 5.83 -3.79 2.47
N ALA A 40 4.94 -3.46 3.38
CA ALA A 40 3.90 -2.46 3.18
C ALA A 40 3.84 -1.54 4.39
N ARG A 41 3.51 -0.29 4.13
CA ARG A 41 3.22 0.70 5.16
C ARG A 41 1.83 1.25 4.91
N ILE A 42 1.04 1.30 5.96
CA ILE A 42 -0.32 1.83 5.93
C ILE A 42 -0.38 3.05 6.83
N GLU A 43 -0.85 4.17 6.29
CA GLU A 43 -1.11 5.39 7.06
C GLU A 43 -2.47 5.92 6.63
N LEU A 44 -3.48 5.58 7.41
CA LEU A 44 -4.86 5.97 7.13
C LEU A 44 -5.13 7.35 7.72
N ASP A 45 -5.48 8.31 6.86
CA ASP A 45 -5.98 9.61 7.29
C ASP A 45 -7.50 9.53 7.36
N GLU A 46 -8.00 9.33 8.56
CA GLU A 46 -9.42 9.14 8.81
C GLU A 46 -10.26 10.34 8.35
N GLN A 47 -9.75 11.55 8.55
CA GLN A 47 -10.48 12.77 8.16
C GLN A 47 -10.65 12.85 6.65
N ARG A 48 -9.61 12.52 5.89
CA ARG A 48 -9.70 12.52 4.43
C ARG A 48 -10.70 11.48 3.94
N LEU A 49 -10.68 10.32 4.56
CA LEU A 49 -11.58 9.23 4.20
C LEU A 49 -13.04 9.59 4.46
N LEU A 50 -13.31 10.12 5.65
CA LEU A 50 -14.67 10.50 6.03
C LEU A 50 -15.18 11.71 5.25
N ALA A 51 -14.28 12.52 4.70
CA ALA A 51 -14.66 13.62 3.81
C ALA A 51 -15.26 13.10 2.50
N LEU A 52 -14.81 11.93 2.03
CA LEU A 52 -15.40 11.31 0.84
C LEU A 52 -16.73 10.61 1.14
N ASP A 53 -16.81 9.96 2.30
CA ASP A 53 -18.02 9.25 2.70
C ASP A 53 -18.06 9.15 4.22
N SER A 54 -18.92 9.97 4.83
CA SER A 54 -19.02 10.05 6.29
C SER A 54 -19.67 8.82 6.92
N THR A 55 -20.21 7.91 6.10
CA THR A 55 -20.90 6.71 6.60
C THR A 55 -19.99 5.49 6.67
N LEU A 56 -18.72 5.61 6.28
CA LEU A 56 -17.79 4.47 6.27
C LEU A 56 -17.53 3.94 7.67
N ASP A 57 -17.44 2.61 7.75
CA ASP A 57 -16.98 1.92 8.96
C ASP A 57 -15.46 1.90 8.97
N VAL A 58 -14.86 2.94 9.56
CA VAL A 58 -13.40 3.12 9.57
C VAL A 58 -12.71 1.99 10.30
N GLU A 59 -13.29 1.48 11.39
CA GLU A 59 -12.67 0.38 12.15
C GLU A 59 -12.57 -0.90 11.33
N SER A 60 -13.60 -1.21 10.55
CA SER A 60 -13.59 -2.36 9.66
C SER A 60 -12.53 -2.20 8.57
N ILE A 61 -12.45 -1.01 7.99
CA ILE A 61 -11.43 -0.70 6.97
C ILE A 61 -10.03 -0.82 7.56
N ARG A 62 -9.81 -0.27 8.74
CA ARG A 62 -8.52 -0.33 9.43
C ARG A 62 -8.10 -1.78 9.68
N ALA A 63 -9.03 -2.62 10.11
CA ALA A 63 -8.75 -4.04 10.35
C ALA A 63 -8.34 -4.77 9.07
N HIS A 64 -9.03 -4.50 7.96
CA HIS A 64 -8.68 -5.08 6.67
C HIS A 64 -7.31 -4.60 6.18
N LEU A 65 -7.03 -3.31 6.31
CA LEU A 65 -5.74 -2.76 5.90
C LEU A 65 -4.58 -3.37 6.68
N ALA A 66 -4.79 -3.70 7.95
CA ALA A 66 -3.75 -4.29 8.79
C ALA A 66 -3.31 -5.67 8.32
N THR A 67 -4.12 -6.38 7.53
CA THR A 67 -3.73 -7.68 6.99
C THR A 67 -2.64 -7.57 5.94
N ILE A 68 -2.53 -6.43 5.26
CA ILE A 68 -1.56 -6.25 4.17
C ILE A 68 -0.12 -6.35 4.66
N PRO A 69 0.33 -5.57 5.66
CA PRO A 69 1.68 -5.74 6.18
C PRO A 69 1.95 -7.14 6.72
N THR A 70 0.95 -7.77 7.34
CA THR A 70 1.09 -9.13 7.88
C THR A 70 1.37 -10.14 6.77
N ILE A 71 0.66 -10.04 5.65
CA ILE A 71 0.90 -10.90 4.49
C ILE A 71 2.29 -10.65 3.91
N CYS A 72 2.72 -9.39 3.85
CA CYS A 72 4.07 -9.05 3.38
C CYS A 72 5.15 -9.72 4.23
N MET A 73 4.97 -9.77 5.54
CA MET A 73 5.91 -10.43 6.43
C MET A 73 5.96 -11.94 6.20
N GLY A 74 4.83 -12.53 5.79
CA GLY A 74 4.72 -13.96 5.56
C GLY A 74 4.60 -14.76 6.85
N GLY A 75 4.55 -16.08 6.71
CA GLY A 75 4.47 -16.99 7.85
C GLY A 75 3.04 -17.25 8.30
N GLU A 76 2.92 -17.86 9.48
CA GLU A 76 1.63 -18.34 9.98
C GLU A 76 0.60 -17.25 10.21
N GLN A 77 1.04 -16.07 10.62
CA GLN A 77 0.12 -14.96 10.91
C GLN A 77 -0.58 -14.45 9.66
N GLY A 78 0.00 -14.66 8.49
CA GLY A 78 -0.63 -14.31 7.22
C GLY A 78 -1.63 -15.34 6.72
N GLY A 79 -1.85 -16.43 7.48
CA GLY A 79 -2.73 -17.52 7.08
C GLY A 79 -2.19 -18.26 5.87
N PRO A 80 -3.07 -18.91 5.08
CA PRO A 80 -2.62 -19.62 3.88
C PRO A 80 -1.86 -18.76 2.90
N ILE A 81 -2.23 -17.49 2.74
CA ILE A 81 -1.55 -16.58 1.82
C ILE A 81 -0.13 -16.28 2.33
N GLY A 82 0.05 -16.17 3.65
CA GLY A 82 1.37 -15.94 4.24
C GLY A 82 2.37 -17.05 3.99
N GLN A 83 1.90 -18.26 3.64
CA GLN A 83 2.75 -19.40 3.33
C GLN A 83 3.26 -19.42 1.89
N LEU A 84 2.73 -18.56 1.03
CA LEU A 84 3.13 -18.48 -0.36
C LEU A 84 4.52 -17.82 -0.49
N SER A 85 5.14 -18.00 -1.64
CA SER A 85 6.41 -17.31 -1.95
C SER A 85 6.20 -15.80 -1.95
N GLN A 86 7.30 -15.05 -1.87
CA GLN A 86 7.24 -13.59 -1.93
C GLN A 86 6.52 -13.12 -3.19
N ARG A 87 6.86 -13.68 -4.34
CA ARG A 87 6.27 -13.29 -5.61
C ARG A 87 4.77 -13.57 -5.63
N GLU A 88 4.36 -14.73 -5.14
CA GLU A 88 2.96 -15.10 -5.09
C GLU A 88 2.18 -14.20 -4.12
N ARG A 89 2.76 -13.87 -2.98
CA ARG A 89 2.13 -12.96 -2.02
C ARG A 89 1.95 -11.57 -2.61
N PHE A 90 2.96 -11.05 -3.29
CA PHE A 90 2.84 -9.75 -3.95
C PHE A 90 1.75 -9.76 -5.02
N HIS A 91 1.73 -10.79 -5.87
CA HIS A 91 0.71 -10.92 -6.90
C HIS A 91 -0.70 -11.01 -6.31
N TRP A 92 -0.84 -11.73 -5.18
CA TRP A 92 -2.12 -11.83 -4.50
C TRP A 92 -2.58 -10.47 -3.98
N LEU A 93 -1.65 -9.70 -3.41
CA LEU A 93 -1.96 -8.39 -2.83
C LEU A 93 -2.41 -7.38 -3.89
N ILE A 94 -1.83 -7.42 -5.09
CA ILE A 94 -2.12 -6.44 -6.14
C ILE A 94 -3.18 -6.93 -7.14
N ALA A 95 -3.76 -8.11 -6.93
CA ALA A 95 -4.78 -8.63 -7.82
C ALA A 95 -5.98 -7.68 -7.86
N PRO A 96 -6.54 -7.41 -9.06
CA PRO A 96 -7.69 -6.50 -9.17
C PRO A 96 -8.87 -6.97 -8.33
N ARG A 97 -9.51 -6.03 -7.65
CA ARG A 97 -10.67 -6.29 -6.79
C ARG A 97 -11.69 -5.18 -6.97
N SER A 98 -12.96 -5.56 -6.84
CA SER A 98 -14.08 -4.60 -6.88
C SER A 98 -14.60 -4.33 -5.48
N THR A 99 -13.68 -4.12 -4.55
CA THR A 99 -14.00 -3.90 -3.14
C THR A 99 -13.57 -2.49 -2.70
N VAL A 100 -13.90 -2.15 -1.47
CA VAL A 100 -13.56 -0.85 -0.89
C VAL A 100 -12.04 -0.65 -0.79
N ILE A 101 -11.29 -1.73 -0.56
CA ILE A 101 -9.83 -1.66 -0.52
C ILE A 101 -9.29 -2.22 -1.83
N GLN A 102 -8.48 -1.42 -2.52
CA GLN A 102 -7.91 -1.77 -3.81
C GLN A 102 -6.46 -1.33 -3.87
N THR A 103 -5.74 -1.80 -4.88
CA THR A 103 -4.40 -1.31 -5.17
C THR A 103 -4.35 -0.73 -6.57
N SER A 104 -3.38 0.15 -6.80
CA SER A 104 -3.04 0.58 -8.15
C SER A 104 -2.41 -0.59 -8.91
N PRO A 105 -2.31 -0.51 -10.23
CA PRO A 105 -1.44 -1.42 -10.97
C PRO A 105 -0.01 -1.32 -10.43
N ALA A 106 0.79 -2.38 -10.62
CA ALA A 106 2.18 -2.35 -10.21
C ALA A 106 3.00 -1.46 -11.13
N HIS A 107 3.93 -0.73 -10.53
CA HIS A 107 4.91 0.11 -11.22
C HIS A 107 6.30 -0.40 -10.90
N THR A 108 7.26 -0.17 -11.77
CA THR A 108 8.61 -0.67 -11.63
C THR A 108 9.61 0.49 -11.55
N GLY A 109 10.62 0.33 -10.71
CA GLY A 109 11.69 1.32 -10.58
C GLY A 109 13.02 0.65 -10.23
N SER A 110 14.04 1.46 -10.05
CA SER A 110 15.38 1.02 -9.63
C SER A 110 15.77 1.72 -8.34
N CYS A 111 16.48 1.00 -7.48
CA CYS A 111 16.91 1.55 -6.20
C CYS A 111 18.17 0.84 -5.69
N THR A 112 18.80 1.43 -4.67
CA THR A 112 19.85 0.79 -3.92
C THR A 112 19.34 0.18 -2.63
N GLU A 113 18.31 0.78 -2.03
CA GLU A 113 17.73 0.32 -0.75
C GLU A 113 16.19 0.36 -0.82
N PRO A 114 15.53 -0.81 -0.93
CA PRO A 114 14.07 -0.85 -1.02
C PRO A 114 13.34 -0.21 0.16
N ALA A 115 13.90 -0.30 1.37
CA ALA A 115 13.27 0.29 2.54
C ALA A 115 13.18 1.83 2.44
N VAL A 116 14.18 2.45 1.81
CA VAL A 116 14.19 3.90 1.58
C VAL A 116 13.13 4.27 0.55
N VAL A 117 12.97 3.44 -0.48
CA VAL A 117 11.93 3.64 -1.50
C VAL A 117 10.55 3.60 -0.86
N LEU A 118 10.31 2.64 0.02
CA LEU A 118 9.02 2.51 0.71
C LEU A 118 8.66 3.79 1.46
N GLU A 119 9.59 4.33 2.23
CA GLU A 119 9.37 5.56 2.97
C GLU A 119 9.16 6.76 2.04
N HIS A 120 9.94 6.85 0.99
CA HIS A 120 9.82 7.94 0.00
C HIS A 120 8.44 7.91 -0.69
N LEU A 121 7.98 6.74 -1.10
CA LEU A 121 6.68 6.60 -1.74
C LEU A 121 5.54 6.90 -0.78
N LEU A 122 5.68 6.50 0.48
CA LEU A 122 4.69 6.82 1.49
C LEU A 122 4.57 8.35 1.64
N ASP A 123 5.71 9.03 1.69
CA ASP A 123 5.76 10.48 1.85
C ASP A 123 5.17 11.21 0.62
N THR A 124 5.47 10.75 -0.58
CA THR A 124 5.07 11.46 -1.81
C THR A 124 3.69 11.07 -2.31
N MET A 125 3.21 9.86 -2.01
CA MET A 125 1.96 9.34 -2.58
C MET A 125 0.81 9.22 -1.58
N VAL A 126 1.11 9.15 -0.29
CA VAL A 126 0.10 8.86 0.72
C VAL A 126 -0.09 10.03 1.69
N ARG A 127 0.98 10.52 2.26
CA ARG A 127 0.92 11.59 3.27
C ARG A 127 0.45 12.89 2.66
N PRO A 128 -0.37 13.68 3.39
CA PRO A 128 -0.72 15.03 2.94
C PRO A 128 0.55 15.87 2.78
N ARG A 129 0.56 16.72 1.78
CA ARG A 129 1.72 17.57 1.50
C ARG A 129 1.73 18.73 2.48
N SER A 130 2.84 18.89 3.20
CA SER A 130 2.96 19.95 4.19
C SER A 130 3.01 21.35 3.55
N ASP A 131 3.50 21.45 2.32
CA ASP A 131 3.55 22.73 1.62
C ASP A 131 2.17 23.28 1.27
N GLU A 132 1.15 22.45 1.20
CA GLU A 132 -0.23 22.88 0.99
C GLU A 132 -0.76 23.68 2.17
N VAL A 133 -0.28 23.38 3.36
CA VAL A 133 -0.67 24.09 4.58
C VAL A 133 -0.01 25.44 4.66
N GLU A 134 1.20 25.55 4.15
CA GLU A 134 1.99 26.77 4.23
C GLU A 134 1.52 27.85 3.25
N THR A 135 0.81 27.51 2.21
CA THR A 135 0.34 28.46 1.21
C THR A 135 -0.94 29.18 1.60
N THR A 136 -1.50 28.82 2.72
CA THR A 136 -2.69 29.49 3.25
C THR A 136 -2.36 30.59 4.28
#